data_b6f7127feaa1aaef6a4476c0ff11c46a
#
_entry.id   b6f7127feaa1aaef6a4476c0ff11c46a
#
_cell.length_a   1.000
_cell.length_b   1.000
_cell.length_c   1.000
_cell.angle_alpha   90.00
_cell.angle_beta   90.00
_cell.angle_gamma   90.00
#
_symmetry.space_group_name_H-M   'P 1'
#
loop_
_entity.id
_entity.type
_entity.pdbx_description
1 polymer ?
#
loop_
_entity_poly.entity_id
_entity_poly.type
_entity_poly.pdbx_seq_one_letter_code
_entity_poly.pdbx_strand_id
1 'polypeptide(L)'
;MFRRYPGLLAALALVTALSAAAQDFPRTPKEYLQRMDTNGDGKVDEAEYVRYMSQGFMRMDVNGDGVIDANDGPMRPGARPIHLDEFQRNLIQQFHKLDTNHDGFLNARELAQPPR
;
A
#
# COMPACT_ATOMS: atom_id res chain seq x y z
N MET A 1 -31.82 -25.29 -24.09
CA MET A 1 -31.14 -25.71 -22.89
C MET A 1 -29.65 -25.36 -22.91
N PHE A 2 -28.94 -25.78 -23.92
CA PHE A 2 -27.51 -25.50 -24.01
C PHE A 2 -27.17 -24.00 -24.08
N ARG A 3 -28.07 -23.21 -24.59
CA ARG A 3 -27.89 -21.77 -24.72
C ARG A 3 -27.70 -21.07 -23.40
N ARG A 4 -28.18 -21.67 -22.33
CA ARG A 4 -28.03 -21.07 -20.99
C ARG A 4 -26.63 -21.20 -20.47
N TYR A 5 -25.91 -22.23 -20.86
CA TYR A 5 -24.57 -22.46 -20.35
C TYR A 5 -23.58 -21.37 -20.72
N PRO A 6 -23.58 -20.88 -21.96
CA PRO A 6 -22.71 -19.75 -22.27
C PRO A 6 -22.96 -18.53 -21.42
N GLY A 7 -24.24 -18.25 -21.10
CA GLY A 7 -24.58 -17.14 -20.24
C GLY A 7 -24.09 -17.33 -18.82
N LEU A 8 -24.26 -18.56 -18.29
CA LEU A 8 -23.76 -18.88 -16.96
C LEU A 8 -22.25 -18.79 -16.88
N LEU A 9 -21.57 -19.27 -17.91
CA LEU A 9 -20.11 -19.21 -17.97
C LEU A 9 -19.62 -17.76 -17.99
N ALA A 10 -20.30 -16.89 -18.71
CA ALA A 10 -19.97 -15.49 -18.74
C ALA A 10 -20.12 -14.85 -17.35
N ALA A 11 -21.17 -15.18 -16.64
CA ALA A 11 -21.39 -14.70 -15.28
C ALA A 11 -20.27 -15.18 -14.34
N LEU A 12 -19.88 -16.44 -14.46
CA LEU A 12 -18.78 -16.98 -13.67
C LEU A 12 -17.47 -16.28 -13.97
N ALA A 13 -17.24 -15.97 -15.24
CA ALA A 13 -16.04 -15.25 -15.62
C ALA A 13 -15.98 -13.86 -14.97
N LEU A 14 -17.11 -13.16 -14.90
CA LEU A 14 -17.17 -11.87 -14.22
C LEU A 14 -16.84 -11.98 -12.74
N VAL A 15 -17.40 -13.02 -12.08
CA VAL A 15 -17.12 -13.26 -10.66
C VAL A 15 -15.63 -13.55 -10.46
N THR A 16 -15.04 -14.34 -11.35
CA THR A 16 -13.62 -14.65 -11.29
C THR A 16 -12.77 -13.37 -11.44
N ALA A 17 -13.14 -12.49 -12.34
CA ALA A 17 -12.42 -11.24 -12.54
C ALA A 17 -12.47 -10.35 -11.29
N LEU A 18 -13.63 -10.27 -10.63
CA LEU A 18 -13.76 -9.52 -9.39
C LEU A 18 -12.90 -10.14 -8.28
N SER A 19 -12.87 -11.46 -8.19
CA SER A 19 -12.03 -12.15 -7.21
C SER A 19 -10.56 -11.88 -7.45
N ALA A 20 -10.13 -11.87 -8.70
CA ALA A 20 -8.74 -11.56 -9.06
C ALA A 20 -8.38 -10.13 -8.65
N ALA A 21 -9.27 -9.17 -8.89
CA ALA A 21 -9.05 -7.79 -8.48
C ALA A 21 -8.95 -7.66 -6.96
N ALA A 22 -9.80 -8.40 -6.23
CA ALA A 22 -9.77 -8.40 -4.76
C ALA A 22 -8.49 -9.03 -4.21
N GLN A 23 -7.80 -9.86 -5.00
CA GLN A 23 -6.56 -10.51 -4.61
C GLN A 23 -5.30 -9.72 -4.94
N ASP A 24 -5.47 -8.48 -5.43
CA ASP A 24 -4.33 -7.67 -5.87
C ASP A 24 -3.53 -7.04 -4.72
N PHE A 25 -3.98 -7.20 -3.48
CA PHE A 25 -3.26 -6.70 -2.33
C PHE A 25 -2.19 -7.69 -1.88
N PRO A 26 -1.01 -7.21 -1.49
CA PRO A 26 0.04 -8.10 -0.97
C PRO A 26 -0.41 -8.72 0.35
N ARG A 27 -0.16 -10.01 0.50
CA ARG A 27 -0.59 -10.78 1.67
C ARG A 27 0.56 -11.25 2.54
N THR A 28 1.77 -11.26 1.99
CA THR A 28 2.95 -11.73 2.70
C THR A 28 4.02 -10.65 2.67
N PRO A 29 4.97 -10.69 3.63
CA PRO A 29 6.09 -9.76 3.60
C PRO A 29 6.89 -9.83 2.30
N LYS A 30 7.01 -11.03 1.72
CA LYS A 30 7.71 -11.20 0.46
C LYS A 30 6.99 -10.49 -0.68
N GLU A 31 5.66 -10.56 -0.72
CA GLU A 31 4.86 -9.85 -1.71
C GLU A 31 4.99 -8.33 -1.56
N TYR A 32 4.97 -7.84 -0.32
CA TYR A 32 5.21 -6.43 -0.04
C TYR A 32 6.58 -6.00 -0.56
N LEU A 33 7.59 -6.80 -0.28
CA LEU A 33 8.93 -6.51 -0.74
C LEU A 33 8.99 -6.42 -2.26
N GLN A 34 8.36 -7.35 -2.95
CA GLN A 34 8.33 -7.37 -4.41
C GLN A 34 7.65 -6.13 -4.98
N ARG A 35 6.59 -5.66 -4.34
CA ARG A 35 5.87 -4.47 -4.81
C ARG A 35 6.61 -3.18 -4.53
N MET A 36 7.34 -3.12 -3.43
CA MET A 36 8.15 -1.95 -3.09
C MET A 36 9.44 -1.87 -3.88
N ASP A 37 10.00 -3.03 -4.25
CA ASP A 37 11.30 -3.16 -4.88
C ASP A 37 11.21 -2.80 -6.36
N THR A 38 11.33 -1.52 -6.67
CA THR A 38 11.16 -1.02 -8.02
C THR A 38 12.38 -1.30 -8.92
N ASN A 39 13.56 -1.48 -8.32
CA ASN A 39 14.79 -1.73 -9.08
C ASN A 39 15.17 -3.21 -9.16
N GLY A 40 14.40 -4.10 -8.51
CA GLY A 40 14.62 -5.53 -8.63
C GLY A 40 15.82 -6.08 -7.90
N ASP A 41 16.33 -5.35 -6.89
CA ASP A 41 17.55 -5.80 -6.16
C ASP A 41 17.26 -6.74 -5.00
N GLY A 42 15.99 -7.08 -4.78
CA GLY A 42 15.59 -8.01 -3.73
C GLY A 42 15.50 -7.41 -2.35
N LYS A 43 15.61 -6.09 -2.23
CA LYS A 43 15.55 -5.38 -0.97
C LYS A 43 14.94 -4.01 -1.20
N VAL A 44 14.52 -3.35 -0.12
CA VAL A 44 13.78 -2.09 -0.19
C VAL A 44 14.61 -1.00 0.48
N ASP A 45 14.95 0.05 -0.26
CA ASP A 45 15.62 1.21 0.31
C ASP A 45 14.59 2.21 0.84
N GLU A 46 15.08 3.28 1.48
CA GLU A 46 14.23 4.29 2.09
C GLU A 46 13.31 4.95 1.06
N ALA A 47 13.84 5.30 -0.11
CA ALA A 47 13.06 5.96 -1.16
C ALA A 47 11.95 5.06 -1.67
N GLU A 48 12.22 3.77 -1.88
CA GLU A 48 11.22 2.81 -2.32
C GLU A 48 10.13 2.62 -1.26
N TYR A 49 10.52 2.54 0.01
CA TYR A 49 9.59 2.40 1.13
C TYR A 49 8.66 3.61 1.22
N VAL A 50 9.23 4.80 1.23
CA VAL A 50 8.46 6.05 1.34
C VAL A 50 7.53 6.20 0.14
N ARG A 51 8.02 5.92 -1.06
CA ARG A 51 7.20 6.03 -2.28
C ARG A 51 5.99 5.11 -2.21
N TYR A 52 6.22 3.86 -1.85
CA TYR A 52 5.14 2.88 -1.80
C TYR A 52 4.10 3.24 -0.73
N MET A 53 4.57 3.55 0.46
CA MET A 53 3.67 3.86 1.58
C MET A 53 2.94 5.19 1.39
N SER A 54 3.53 6.12 0.66
CA SER A 54 2.89 7.41 0.37
C SER A 54 1.71 7.29 -0.59
N GLN A 55 1.57 6.17 -1.30
CA GLN A 55 0.41 5.95 -2.17
C GLN A 55 -0.90 6.00 -1.40
N GLY A 56 -0.90 5.53 -0.15
CA GLY A 56 -2.07 5.62 0.70
C GLY A 56 -2.48 7.07 0.97
N PHE A 57 -1.49 7.92 1.23
CA PHE A 57 -1.74 9.35 1.42
C PHE A 57 -2.34 9.97 0.13
N MET A 58 -1.74 9.65 -1.01
CA MET A 58 -2.19 10.21 -2.30
C MET A 58 -3.65 9.84 -2.61
N ARG A 59 -4.06 8.66 -2.21
CA ARG A 59 -5.46 8.24 -2.41
C ARG A 59 -6.43 8.97 -1.49
N MET A 60 -5.99 9.33 -0.29
CA MET A 60 -6.83 10.05 0.66
C MET A 60 -6.84 11.55 0.39
N ASP A 61 -5.80 12.09 -0.22
CA ASP A 61 -5.68 13.50 -0.57
C ASP A 61 -6.39 13.76 -1.90
N VAL A 62 -7.71 13.86 -1.84
CA VAL A 62 -8.56 13.89 -3.03
C VAL A 62 -8.28 15.10 -3.90
N ASN A 63 -8.06 16.26 -3.31
CA ASN A 63 -7.81 17.50 -4.05
C ASN A 63 -6.33 17.71 -4.40
N GLY A 64 -5.42 16.85 -3.93
CA GLY A 64 -4.02 16.90 -4.31
C GLY A 64 -3.24 18.09 -3.76
N ASP A 65 -3.67 18.68 -2.65
CA ASP A 65 -3.01 19.85 -2.07
C ASP A 65 -1.92 19.51 -1.05
N GLY A 66 -1.65 18.22 -0.82
CA GLY A 66 -0.63 17.76 0.12
C GLY A 66 -1.08 17.75 1.57
N VAL A 67 -2.39 17.89 1.82
CA VAL A 67 -2.96 17.87 3.16
C VAL A 67 -4.24 17.04 3.14
N ILE A 68 -4.34 16.07 4.02
CA ILE A 68 -5.60 15.35 4.23
C ILE A 68 -6.39 16.09 5.30
N ASP A 69 -7.52 16.67 4.93
CA ASP A 69 -8.38 17.43 5.82
C ASP A 69 -9.86 17.21 5.44
N ALA A 70 -10.74 18.02 6.02
CA ALA A 70 -12.18 17.89 5.78
C ALA A 70 -12.58 18.12 4.32
N ASN A 71 -11.73 18.76 3.51
CA ASN A 71 -12.00 18.96 2.07
C ASN A 71 -11.83 17.66 1.29
N ASP A 72 -11.12 16.67 1.83
CA ASP A 72 -10.90 15.39 1.17
C ASP A 72 -11.98 14.36 1.52
N GLY A 73 -12.78 14.64 2.54
CA GLY A 73 -13.83 13.72 2.98
C GLY A 73 -14.09 13.82 4.47
N PRO A 74 -15.05 13.06 4.98
CA PRO A 74 -15.36 13.10 6.42
C PRO A 74 -14.18 12.68 7.26
N MET A 75 -13.92 13.43 8.32
CA MET A 75 -12.88 13.11 9.30
C MET A 75 -13.53 12.86 10.65
N ARG A 76 -12.83 12.08 11.49
CA ARG A 76 -13.29 11.87 12.86
C ARG A 76 -13.31 13.19 13.63
N PRO A 77 -14.27 13.41 14.52
CA PRO A 77 -14.26 14.60 15.36
C PRO A 77 -12.94 14.73 16.13
N GLY A 78 -12.36 15.92 16.10
CA GLY A 78 -11.09 16.19 16.77
C GLY A 78 -9.86 15.76 15.98
N ALA A 79 -10.02 15.17 14.83
CA ALA A 79 -8.88 14.78 13.99
C ALA A 79 -8.18 16.02 13.44
N ARG A 80 -6.84 15.98 13.46
CA ARG A 80 -6.03 17.07 12.88
C ARG A 80 -5.75 16.79 11.41
N PRO A 81 -5.56 17.83 10.59
CA PRO A 81 -5.07 17.63 9.23
C PRO A 81 -3.74 16.90 9.22
N ILE A 82 -3.53 16.09 8.20
CA ILE A 82 -2.27 15.34 8.02
C ILE A 82 -1.55 15.92 6.81
N HIS A 83 -0.34 16.44 7.04
CA HIS A 83 0.47 17.00 5.97
C HIS A 83 1.39 15.94 5.38
N LEU A 84 1.61 16.00 4.07
CA LEU A 84 2.41 15.02 3.36
C LEU A 84 3.85 14.95 3.89
N ASP A 85 4.47 16.11 4.15
CA ASP A 85 5.83 16.15 4.65
C ASP A 85 5.96 15.50 6.02
N GLU A 86 5.00 15.73 6.91
CA GLU A 86 4.95 15.07 8.21
C GLU A 86 4.75 13.56 8.06
N PHE A 87 3.83 13.17 7.18
CA PHE A 87 3.56 11.77 6.89
C PHE A 87 4.84 11.06 6.40
N GLN A 88 5.56 11.69 5.48
CA GLN A 88 6.80 11.12 4.95
C GLN A 88 7.91 11.06 5.99
N ARG A 89 8.03 12.07 6.86
CA ARG A 89 9.00 12.02 7.97
C ARG A 89 8.72 10.85 8.89
N ASN A 90 7.45 10.60 9.19
CA ASN A 90 7.06 9.46 10.02
C ASN A 90 7.39 8.14 9.35
N LEU A 91 7.23 8.05 8.03
CA LEU A 91 7.61 6.86 7.28
C LEU A 91 9.13 6.62 7.33
N ILE A 92 9.92 7.67 7.24
CA ILE A 92 11.39 7.57 7.35
C ILE A 92 11.79 7.04 8.72
N GLN A 93 11.16 7.55 9.78
CA GLN A 93 11.40 7.04 11.13
C GLN A 93 11.00 5.57 11.24
N GLN A 94 9.87 5.20 10.65
CA GLN A 94 9.41 3.82 10.64
C GLN A 94 10.39 2.91 9.90
N PHE A 95 10.92 3.38 8.77
CA PHE A 95 11.94 2.65 8.02
C PHE A 95 13.14 2.33 8.89
N HIS A 96 13.64 3.33 9.61
CA HIS A 96 14.82 3.13 10.47
C HIS A 96 14.54 2.18 11.64
N LYS A 97 13.31 2.19 12.16
CA LYS A 97 12.92 1.23 13.20
C LYS A 97 12.86 -0.20 12.68
N LEU A 98 12.40 -0.37 11.44
CA LEU A 98 12.33 -1.69 10.81
C LEU A 98 13.70 -2.21 10.39
N ASP A 99 14.61 -1.31 10.06
CA ASP A 99 15.97 -1.64 9.62
C ASP A 99 16.83 -2.02 10.84
N THR A 100 16.59 -3.20 11.36
CA THR A 100 17.22 -3.63 12.62
C THR A 100 18.70 -3.91 12.50
N ASN A 101 19.18 -4.27 11.31
CA ASN A 101 20.62 -4.52 11.09
C ASN A 101 21.34 -3.25 10.58
N HIS A 102 20.62 -2.16 10.37
CA HIS A 102 21.18 -0.86 9.96
C HIS A 102 21.98 -0.91 8.66
N ASP A 103 21.52 -1.74 7.70
CA ASP A 103 22.20 -1.85 6.40
C ASP A 103 21.64 -0.87 5.35
N GLY A 104 20.65 -0.05 5.73
CA GLY A 104 20.04 0.91 4.82
C GLY A 104 18.96 0.32 3.92
N PHE A 105 18.60 -0.94 4.12
CA PHE A 105 17.60 -1.65 3.33
C PHE A 105 16.68 -2.48 4.22
N LEU A 106 15.50 -2.76 3.74
CA LEU A 106 14.58 -3.68 4.40
C LEU A 106 14.51 -4.98 3.60
N ASN A 107 14.59 -6.10 4.32
CA ASN A 107 14.32 -7.42 3.77
C ASN A 107 12.93 -7.90 4.19
N ALA A 108 12.51 -9.08 3.73
CA ALA A 108 11.18 -9.60 4.04
C ALA A 108 10.98 -9.82 5.53
N ARG A 109 12.03 -10.21 6.25
CA ARG A 109 11.95 -10.43 7.71
C ARG A 109 11.73 -9.11 8.45
N GLU A 110 12.43 -8.07 8.05
CA GLU A 110 12.29 -6.75 8.68
C GLU A 110 10.93 -6.14 8.39
N LEU A 111 10.39 -6.35 7.19
CA LEU A 111 9.05 -5.89 6.83
C LEU A 111 7.96 -6.61 7.63
N ALA A 112 8.23 -7.83 8.07
CA ALA A 112 7.27 -8.62 8.84
C ALA A 112 7.20 -8.23 10.31
N GLN A 113 8.12 -7.41 10.80
CA GLN A 113 8.16 -7.04 12.21
C GLN A 113 6.99 -6.12 12.57
N PRO A 114 6.41 -6.32 13.77
CA PRO A 114 5.36 -5.40 14.22
C PRO A 114 5.95 -4.02 14.48
N PRO A 115 5.15 -2.96 14.32
CA PRO A 115 5.59 -1.60 14.62
C PRO A 115 5.94 -1.48 16.10
N ARG A 116 6.98 -0.74 16.39
CA ARG A 116 7.44 -0.49 17.77
C ARG A 116 7.14 0.92 18.21
#